data_1d8fcf75e8b9e1f30d6084e90c4c3ed5
#
_entry.id   1d8fcf75e8b9e1f30d6084e90c4c3ed5
#
_cell.length_a   1.000
_cell.length_b   1.000
_cell.length_c   1.000
_cell.angle_alpha   90.00
_cell.angle_beta   90.00
_cell.angle_gamma   90.00
#
_symmetry.space_group_name_H-M   'P 1'
#
loop_
_entity.id
_entity.type
_entity.pdbx_description
1 polymer ?
#
loop_
_entity_poly.entity_id
_entity_poly.type
_entity_poly.pdbx_seq_one_letter_code
_entity_poly.pdbx_strand_id
1 'polypeptide(L)'
;MSTIKPSVAEKFAEHLPYHRPLAEIESVAVEMGSSPTDDGVVEMIVCRPHTDERRVLDEGVLDVSHGLIGDSWETRGADDGGPDPLRQITVMNSRILASIAGNRDRWQLAGDQLIVDLDLSIASLPAGTRLQIGDAVAEVTEPPHTGCSKFAGRFGADALAWANGPGGRRQRRRGMHVRVLVSGKVRRGDAIRKVA
;
A
#
# COMPACT_ATOMS: atom_id res chain seq x y z
N MET A 1 -18.33 31.69 12.92
CA MET A 1 -18.35 30.47 13.77
C MET A 1 -17.09 29.66 13.44
N SER A 2 -16.16 29.57 14.39
CA SER A 2 -14.92 28.80 14.19
C SER A 2 -15.26 27.31 14.35
N THR A 3 -15.21 26.56 13.25
CA THR A 3 -15.38 25.10 13.27
C THR A 3 -14.12 24.50 13.89
N ILE A 4 -14.22 24.02 15.13
CA ILE A 4 -13.13 23.31 15.81
C ILE A 4 -12.85 22.05 14.98
N LYS A 5 -11.64 21.92 14.39
CA LYS A 5 -11.23 20.69 13.71
C LYS A 5 -11.15 19.56 14.73
N PRO A 6 -11.73 18.38 14.46
CA PRO A 6 -11.67 17.25 15.38
C PRO A 6 -10.21 16.86 15.65
N SER A 7 -9.92 16.42 16.86
CA SER A 7 -8.62 15.86 17.21
C SER A 7 -8.31 14.59 16.37
N VAL A 8 -7.05 14.21 16.29
CA VAL A 8 -6.66 12.97 15.57
C VAL A 8 -7.37 11.75 16.18
N ALA A 9 -7.54 11.72 17.51
CA ALA A 9 -8.23 10.62 18.20
C ALA A 9 -9.72 10.56 17.83
N GLU A 10 -10.41 11.69 17.79
CA GLU A 10 -11.83 11.75 17.39
C GLU A 10 -12.04 11.34 15.93
N LYS A 11 -11.11 11.73 15.03
CA LYS A 11 -11.18 11.40 13.60
C LYS A 11 -11.11 9.89 13.31
N PHE A 12 -10.46 9.11 14.19
CA PHE A 12 -10.23 7.68 13.99
C PHE A 12 -10.94 6.82 15.06
N ALA A 13 -11.84 7.38 15.87
CA ALA A 13 -12.53 6.67 16.94
C ALA A 13 -13.28 5.42 16.45
N GLU A 14 -13.86 5.46 15.26
CA GLU A 14 -14.56 4.33 14.61
C GLU A 14 -13.64 3.14 14.29
N HIS A 15 -12.33 3.34 14.26
CA HIS A 15 -11.36 2.29 13.96
C HIS A 15 -10.83 1.57 15.21
N LEU A 16 -10.97 2.17 16.40
CA LEU A 16 -10.44 1.62 17.66
C LEU A 16 -10.86 0.18 17.94
N PRO A 17 -12.13 -0.25 17.71
CA PRO A 17 -12.55 -1.62 17.97
C PRO A 17 -11.84 -2.68 17.11
N TYR A 18 -11.18 -2.25 16.04
CA TYR A 18 -10.49 -3.13 15.09
C TYR A 18 -8.97 -3.10 15.24
N HIS A 19 -8.44 -2.36 16.22
CA HIS A 19 -7.02 -2.36 16.50
C HIS A 19 -6.61 -3.67 17.13
N ARG A 20 -5.63 -4.34 16.53
CA ARG A 20 -5.10 -5.61 17.02
C ARG A 20 -3.85 -5.37 17.87
N PRO A 21 -3.70 -6.06 19.00
CA PRO A 21 -2.45 -6.07 19.75
C PRO A 21 -1.35 -6.79 18.98
N LEU A 22 -0.09 -6.44 19.26
CA LEU A 22 1.09 -6.98 18.56
C LEU A 22 1.09 -8.52 18.49
N ALA A 23 0.79 -9.19 19.60
CA ALA A 23 0.79 -10.65 19.67
C ALA A 23 -0.23 -11.29 18.70
N GLU A 24 -1.40 -10.67 18.51
CA GLU A 24 -2.40 -11.12 17.55
C GLU A 24 -1.93 -10.89 16.10
N ILE A 25 -1.34 -9.72 15.82
CA ILE A 25 -0.79 -9.42 14.49
C ILE A 25 0.27 -10.44 14.11
N GLU A 26 1.18 -10.77 15.03
CA GLU A 26 2.26 -11.74 14.81
C GLU A 26 1.74 -13.15 14.62
N SER A 27 0.76 -13.58 15.43
CA SER A 27 0.13 -14.90 15.29
C SER A 27 -0.54 -15.05 13.93
N VAL A 28 -1.36 -14.09 13.52
CA VAL A 28 -2.05 -14.11 12.23
C VAL A 28 -1.04 -14.05 11.07
N ALA A 29 0.04 -13.26 11.19
CA ALA A 29 1.08 -13.20 10.16
C ALA A 29 1.77 -14.55 9.96
N VAL A 30 1.98 -15.33 11.03
CA VAL A 30 2.51 -16.71 10.96
C VAL A 30 1.51 -17.63 10.27
N GLU A 31 0.22 -17.57 10.63
CA GLU A 31 -0.85 -18.37 10.03
C GLU A 31 -1.03 -18.10 8.54
N MET A 32 -0.90 -16.85 8.12
CA MET A 32 -0.98 -16.45 6.71
C MET A 32 0.16 -17.03 5.86
N GLY A 33 1.27 -17.41 6.48
CA GLY A 33 2.44 -17.97 5.79
C GLY A 33 3.14 -16.96 4.87
N SER A 34 4.07 -17.48 4.07
CA SER A 34 4.87 -16.67 3.15
C SER A 34 4.15 -16.45 1.81
N SER A 35 4.24 -15.24 1.28
CA SER A 35 3.83 -14.94 -0.09
C SER A 35 4.82 -15.54 -1.10
N PRO A 36 4.38 -15.78 -2.35
CA PRO A 36 5.28 -16.22 -3.42
C PRO A 36 6.37 -15.15 -3.68
N THR A 37 7.56 -15.61 -4.04
CA THR A 37 8.69 -14.71 -4.37
C THR A 37 8.65 -14.21 -5.81
N ASP A 38 7.81 -14.84 -6.63
CA ASP A 38 7.48 -14.47 -8.02
C ASP A 38 6.07 -14.99 -8.36
N ASP A 39 5.52 -14.61 -9.52
CA ASP A 39 4.17 -15.01 -9.94
C ASP A 39 3.09 -14.78 -8.87
N GLY A 40 3.12 -13.59 -8.28
CA GLY A 40 2.09 -13.13 -7.35
C GLY A 40 0.81 -12.68 -8.07
N VAL A 41 -0.17 -12.20 -7.28
CA VAL A 41 -1.47 -11.78 -7.80
C VAL A 41 -1.88 -10.41 -7.24
N VAL A 42 -2.55 -9.60 -8.08
CA VAL A 42 -3.21 -8.35 -7.68
C VAL A 42 -4.53 -8.67 -7.00
N GLU A 43 -4.60 -8.46 -5.69
CA GLU A 43 -5.76 -8.77 -4.85
C GLU A 43 -6.79 -7.63 -4.80
N MET A 44 -6.31 -6.39 -4.84
CA MET A 44 -7.15 -5.20 -4.77
C MET A 44 -6.47 -4.00 -5.41
N ILE A 45 -7.25 -3.18 -6.11
CA ILE A 45 -6.84 -1.89 -6.66
C ILE A 45 -7.63 -0.81 -5.95
N VAL A 46 -6.94 0.22 -5.42
CA VAL A 46 -7.57 1.31 -4.68
C VAL A 46 -7.17 2.65 -5.28
N CYS A 47 -8.13 3.36 -5.83
CA CYS A 47 -7.98 4.74 -6.25
C CYS A 47 -8.30 5.68 -5.07
N ARG A 48 -7.53 6.77 -4.92
CA ARG A 48 -7.66 7.78 -3.87
C ARG A 48 -7.90 9.15 -4.50
N PRO A 49 -9.09 9.41 -5.05
CA PRO A 49 -9.34 10.64 -5.81
C PRO A 49 -9.18 11.91 -4.96
N HIS A 50 -9.57 11.83 -3.69
CA HIS A 50 -9.45 12.94 -2.73
C HIS A 50 -8.94 12.47 -1.38
N THR A 51 -8.59 13.44 -0.52
CA THR A 51 -8.17 13.16 0.87
C THR A 51 -9.24 12.35 1.59
N ASP A 52 -8.83 11.24 2.18
CA ASP A 52 -9.66 10.29 2.92
C ASP A 52 -10.77 9.59 2.10
N GLU A 53 -10.85 9.81 0.78
CA GLU A 53 -11.69 9.05 -0.14
C GLU A 53 -10.94 7.80 -0.66
N ARG A 54 -11.66 6.69 -0.81
CA ARG A 54 -11.17 5.42 -1.33
C ARG A 54 -12.22 4.82 -2.25
N ARG A 55 -11.77 4.36 -3.43
CA ARG A 55 -12.60 3.61 -4.38
C ARG A 55 -11.87 2.35 -4.74
N VAL A 56 -12.47 1.20 -4.43
CA VAL A 56 -11.98 -0.10 -4.89
C VAL A 56 -12.40 -0.27 -6.34
N LEU A 57 -11.44 -0.63 -7.18
CA LEU A 57 -11.63 -0.82 -8.61
C LEU A 57 -11.44 -2.29 -8.98
N ASP A 58 -12.22 -2.78 -9.94
CA ASP A 58 -11.97 -4.07 -10.58
C ASP A 58 -10.90 -3.97 -11.68
N GLU A 59 -10.82 -2.81 -12.36
CA GLU A 59 -9.80 -2.48 -13.36
C GLU A 59 -9.31 -1.04 -13.14
N GLY A 60 -8.01 -0.80 -13.35
CA GLY A 60 -7.39 0.51 -13.38
C GLY A 60 -6.39 0.63 -14.52
N VAL A 61 -5.90 1.83 -14.78
CA VAL A 61 -4.81 2.09 -15.72
C VAL A 61 -3.63 2.66 -14.95
N LEU A 62 -2.49 1.99 -15.01
CA LEU A 62 -1.21 2.54 -14.56
C LEU A 62 -0.60 3.30 -15.73
N ASP A 63 -0.31 4.56 -15.53
CA ASP A 63 0.21 5.47 -16.55
C ASP A 63 1.56 6.05 -16.15
N VAL A 64 2.50 6.15 -17.10
CA VAL A 64 3.86 6.64 -16.86
C VAL A 64 3.86 8.05 -16.28
N SER A 65 2.97 8.92 -16.74
CA SER A 65 2.92 10.33 -16.34
C SER A 65 2.00 10.59 -15.15
N HIS A 66 0.90 9.85 -15.07
CA HIS A 66 -0.21 10.13 -14.14
C HIS A 66 -0.32 9.14 -12.98
N GLY A 67 0.48 8.06 -12.97
CA GLY A 67 0.35 6.99 -11.97
C GLY A 67 -0.92 6.16 -12.18
N LEU A 68 -1.68 5.87 -11.12
CA LEU A 68 -3.02 5.27 -11.27
C LEU A 68 -4.01 6.34 -11.70
N ILE A 69 -4.57 6.20 -12.89
CA ILE A 69 -5.52 7.18 -13.45
C ILE A 69 -6.70 7.38 -12.48
N GLY A 70 -6.97 8.64 -12.17
CA GLY A 70 -8.01 9.05 -11.22
C GLY A 70 -7.56 9.12 -9.75
N ASP A 71 -6.35 8.68 -9.43
CA ASP A 71 -5.74 8.89 -8.11
C ASP A 71 -5.20 10.32 -7.95
N SER A 72 -5.19 10.81 -6.73
CA SER A 72 -4.70 12.17 -6.42
C SER A 72 -3.18 12.28 -6.31
N TRP A 73 -2.38 11.27 -6.71
CA TRP A 73 -0.92 11.32 -6.61
C TRP A 73 -0.34 12.56 -7.31
N GLU A 74 -0.82 12.84 -8.50
CA GLU A 74 -0.36 13.96 -9.34
C GLU A 74 -0.58 15.34 -8.69
N THR A 75 -1.61 15.47 -7.85
CA THR A 75 -1.93 16.72 -7.15
C THR A 75 -1.40 16.80 -5.73
N ARG A 76 -0.78 15.70 -5.22
CA ARG A 76 -0.16 15.68 -3.88
C ARG A 76 1.19 16.37 -3.92
N GLY A 77 1.45 17.17 -2.88
CA GLY A 77 2.72 17.88 -2.78
C GLY A 77 2.87 19.02 -3.77
N ALA A 78 1.78 19.51 -4.35
CA ALA A 78 1.82 20.66 -5.25
C ALA A 78 2.46 21.90 -4.60
N ASP A 79 2.28 22.03 -3.28
CA ASP A 79 2.88 23.12 -2.48
C ASP A 79 4.36 22.84 -2.16
N ASP A 80 4.84 21.61 -2.29
CA ASP A 80 6.19 21.14 -1.94
C ASP A 80 7.04 20.75 -3.18
N GLY A 81 6.70 21.26 -4.36
CA GLY A 81 7.47 21.01 -5.59
C GLY A 81 6.87 19.96 -6.53
N GLY A 82 5.66 19.50 -6.27
CA GLY A 82 4.91 18.57 -7.12
C GLY A 82 5.06 17.10 -6.75
N PRO A 83 4.49 16.20 -7.57
CA PRO A 83 4.51 14.77 -7.30
C PRO A 83 5.93 14.18 -7.43
N ASP A 84 6.32 13.33 -6.48
CA ASP A 84 7.59 12.61 -6.52
C ASP A 84 7.46 11.34 -7.38
N PRO A 85 8.12 11.26 -8.56
CA PRO A 85 8.03 10.08 -9.44
C PRO A 85 8.52 8.79 -8.79
N LEU A 86 9.42 8.88 -7.78
CA LEU A 86 9.90 7.72 -7.04
C LEU A 86 8.88 7.19 -6.03
N ARG A 87 7.75 7.90 -5.85
CA ARG A 87 6.64 7.53 -4.95
C ARG A 87 5.29 7.48 -5.68
N GLN A 88 5.34 7.15 -6.98
CA GLN A 88 4.19 7.24 -7.87
C GLN A 88 3.07 6.27 -7.50
N ILE A 89 3.39 5.00 -7.32
CA ILE A 89 2.45 3.95 -6.92
C ILE A 89 2.93 3.32 -5.61
N THR A 90 2.01 3.13 -4.68
CA THR A 90 2.27 2.38 -3.45
C THR A 90 1.69 0.97 -3.56
N VAL A 91 2.49 -0.03 -3.18
CA VAL A 91 2.15 -1.45 -3.23
C VAL A 91 2.28 -2.04 -1.84
N MET A 92 1.27 -2.76 -1.37
CA MET A 92 1.26 -3.42 -0.06
C MET A 92 0.96 -4.92 -0.20
N ASN A 93 1.62 -5.74 0.63
CA ASN A 93 1.39 -7.18 0.66
C ASN A 93 0.05 -7.49 1.33
N SER A 94 -0.76 -8.36 0.70
CA SER A 94 -2.11 -8.69 1.16
C SER A 94 -2.13 -9.50 2.45
N ARG A 95 -1.18 -10.45 2.66
CA ARG A 95 -1.10 -11.27 3.87
C ARG A 95 -0.68 -10.45 5.08
N ILE A 96 0.29 -9.55 4.90
CA ILE A 96 0.68 -8.57 5.92
C ILE A 96 -0.50 -7.67 6.26
N LEU A 97 -1.22 -7.19 5.26
CA LEU A 97 -2.39 -6.34 5.49
C LEU A 97 -3.53 -7.10 6.16
N ALA A 98 -3.76 -8.36 5.82
CA ALA A 98 -4.76 -9.21 6.49
C ALA A 98 -4.46 -9.39 7.99
N SER A 99 -3.19 -9.55 8.37
CA SER A 99 -2.80 -9.67 9.78
C SER A 99 -3.06 -8.38 10.58
N ILE A 100 -2.98 -7.23 9.93
CA ILE A 100 -3.20 -5.90 10.54
C ILE A 100 -4.68 -5.51 10.53
N ALA A 101 -5.33 -5.63 9.38
CA ALA A 101 -6.66 -5.05 9.14
C ALA A 101 -7.82 -5.95 9.61
N GLY A 102 -7.61 -7.23 9.69
CA GLY A 102 -8.60 -8.26 10.06
C GLY A 102 -9.61 -8.54 8.96
N ASN A 103 -10.44 -7.59 8.61
CA ASN A 103 -11.44 -7.73 7.57
C ASN A 103 -10.92 -7.19 6.22
N ARG A 104 -11.22 -7.91 5.12
CA ARG A 104 -10.84 -7.51 3.76
C ARG A 104 -11.42 -6.13 3.37
N ASP A 105 -12.62 -5.79 3.83
CA ASP A 105 -13.25 -4.49 3.55
C ASP A 105 -12.44 -3.31 4.11
N ARG A 106 -11.59 -3.57 5.09
CA ARG A 106 -10.69 -2.56 5.70
C ARG A 106 -9.37 -2.39 4.95
N TRP A 107 -9.05 -3.25 4.00
CA TRP A 107 -7.77 -3.19 3.27
C TRP A 107 -7.56 -1.86 2.55
N GLN A 108 -8.62 -1.32 1.94
CA GLN A 108 -8.57 -0.01 1.29
C GLN A 108 -8.12 1.13 2.21
N LEU A 109 -8.29 0.97 3.54
CA LEU A 109 -7.90 1.96 4.52
C LEU A 109 -6.37 2.10 4.66
N ALA A 110 -5.57 1.11 4.21
CA ALA A 110 -4.12 1.23 4.17
C ALA A 110 -3.68 2.39 3.29
N GLY A 111 -4.46 2.69 2.26
CA GLY A 111 -4.22 3.82 1.38
C GLY A 111 -3.18 3.54 0.30
N ASP A 112 -2.85 2.27 0.08
CA ASP A 112 -2.02 1.83 -1.03
C ASP A 112 -2.87 1.63 -2.28
N GLN A 113 -2.31 1.93 -3.47
CA GLN A 113 -3.04 1.76 -4.72
C GLN A 113 -3.15 0.30 -5.14
N LEU A 114 -2.13 -0.50 -4.89
CA LEU A 114 -2.14 -1.92 -5.21
C LEU A 114 -1.93 -2.76 -3.94
N ILE A 115 -2.78 -3.75 -3.74
CA ILE A 115 -2.62 -4.76 -2.71
C ILE A 115 -2.42 -6.09 -3.42
N VAL A 116 -1.29 -6.74 -3.16
CA VAL A 116 -0.81 -7.89 -3.92
C VAL A 116 -0.38 -9.03 -3.00
N ASP A 117 -0.56 -10.27 -3.42
CA ASP A 117 0.09 -11.42 -2.79
C ASP A 117 1.42 -11.71 -3.50
N LEU A 118 2.46 -11.04 -3.04
CA LEU A 118 3.85 -11.19 -3.50
C LEU A 118 4.78 -10.83 -2.35
N ASP A 119 5.92 -11.52 -2.22
CA ASP A 119 6.97 -11.14 -1.26
C ASP A 119 7.63 -9.83 -1.67
N LEU A 120 7.29 -8.75 -0.94
CA LEU A 120 7.80 -7.41 -1.19
C LEU A 120 9.13 -7.11 -0.48
N SER A 121 9.72 -8.07 0.22
CA SER A 121 10.97 -7.86 0.99
C SER A 121 12.08 -7.27 0.13
N ILE A 122 12.99 -6.53 0.79
CA ILE A 122 14.16 -5.96 0.09
C ILE A 122 15.02 -7.05 -0.56
N ALA A 123 15.06 -8.24 0.06
CA ALA A 123 15.82 -9.38 -0.48
C ALA A 123 15.20 -9.95 -1.75
N SER A 124 13.85 -10.01 -1.82
CA SER A 124 13.12 -10.51 -2.99
C SER A 124 13.05 -9.49 -4.12
N LEU A 125 12.80 -8.23 -3.78
CA LEU A 125 12.56 -7.13 -4.72
C LEU A 125 13.46 -5.92 -4.40
N PRO A 126 14.78 -5.98 -4.66
CA PRO A 126 15.65 -4.82 -4.49
C PRO A 126 15.19 -3.66 -5.40
N ALA A 127 15.59 -2.42 -5.06
CA ALA A 127 15.35 -1.26 -5.93
C ALA A 127 15.93 -1.51 -7.34
N GLY A 128 15.23 -1.06 -8.37
CA GLY A 128 15.53 -1.33 -9.77
C GLY A 128 14.91 -2.62 -10.31
N THR A 129 14.33 -3.49 -9.46
CA THR A 129 13.60 -4.67 -9.94
C THR A 129 12.41 -4.21 -10.77
N ARG A 130 12.24 -4.78 -11.96
CA ARG A 130 11.07 -4.54 -12.81
C ARG A 130 10.00 -5.59 -12.59
N LEU A 131 8.76 -5.13 -12.55
CA LEU A 131 7.58 -5.95 -12.34
C LEU A 131 6.60 -5.72 -13.48
N GLN A 132 6.17 -6.78 -14.15
CA GLN A 132 4.97 -6.74 -14.97
C GLN A 132 3.77 -6.88 -14.03
N ILE A 133 2.79 -5.98 -14.19
CA ILE A 133 1.56 -5.92 -13.38
C ILE A 133 0.39 -5.80 -14.37
N GLY A 134 -0.30 -6.91 -14.67
CA GLY A 134 -1.22 -6.96 -15.80
C GLY A 134 -0.51 -6.60 -17.10
N ASP A 135 -1.01 -5.56 -17.79
CA ASP A 135 -0.42 -5.06 -19.05
C ASP A 135 0.68 -4.00 -18.81
N ALA A 136 0.84 -3.49 -17.57
CA ALA A 136 1.81 -2.44 -17.24
C ALA A 136 3.16 -3.03 -16.81
N VAL A 137 4.23 -2.22 -16.94
CA VAL A 137 5.54 -2.52 -16.33
C VAL A 137 5.90 -1.38 -15.38
N ALA A 138 6.31 -1.74 -14.17
CA ALA A 138 6.76 -0.80 -13.15
C ALA A 138 8.11 -1.22 -12.57
N GLU A 139 8.84 -0.26 -12.00
CA GLU A 139 10.14 -0.47 -11.36
C GLU A 139 10.06 -0.14 -9.87
N VAL A 140 10.59 -1.02 -9.04
CA VAL A 140 10.74 -0.80 -7.59
C VAL A 140 11.70 0.35 -7.33
N THR A 141 11.28 1.33 -6.52
CA THR A 141 12.06 2.53 -6.23
C THR A 141 12.73 2.47 -4.85
N GLU A 142 13.76 3.30 -4.64
CA GLU A 142 14.55 3.32 -3.40
C GLU A 142 13.82 3.91 -2.18
N PRO A 143 12.99 4.98 -2.29
CA PRO A 143 12.39 5.60 -1.13
C PRO A 143 11.60 4.61 -0.28
N PRO A 144 11.86 4.53 1.03
CA PRO A 144 11.13 3.61 1.89
C PRO A 144 9.67 4.05 2.03
N HIS A 145 8.75 3.09 1.98
CA HIS A 145 7.37 3.33 2.37
C HIS A 145 7.21 3.04 3.86
N THR A 146 6.81 4.05 4.62
CA THR A 146 6.64 3.97 6.08
C THR A 146 5.21 4.32 6.49
N GLY A 147 4.74 3.71 7.58
CA GLY A 147 3.47 4.05 8.18
C GLY A 147 3.54 5.44 8.84
N CYS A 148 2.45 6.18 8.77
CA CYS A 148 2.27 7.51 9.34
C CYS A 148 1.18 7.52 10.42
N SER A 149 0.90 8.69 11.00
CA SER A 149 -0.16 8.85 12.01
C SER A 149 -1.55 8.42 11.53
N LYS A 150 -1.87 8.61 10.24
CA LYS A 150 -3.14 8.11 9.67
C LYS A 150 -3.19 6.58 9.64
N PHE A 151 -2.07 5.91 9.40
CA PHE A 151 -1.98 4.45 9.47
C PHE A 151 -2.20 3.96 10.90
N ALA A 152 -1.53 4.59 11.88
CA ALA A 152 -1.76 4.30 13.31
C ALA A 152 -3.21 4.54 13.74
N GLY A 153 -3.83 5.62 13.28
CA GLY A 153 -5.24 5.91 13.57
C GLY A 153 -6.20 4.85 13.07
N ARG A 154 -5.90 4.23 11.92
CA ARG A 154 -6.76 3.21 11.28
C ARG A 154 -6.51 1.79 11.79
N PHE A 155 -5.27 1.46 12.13
CA PHE A 155 -4.85 0.09 12.43
C PHE A 155 -4.20 -0.10 13.81
N GLY A 156 -3.95 0.97 14.56
CA GLY A 156 -3.36 0.93 15.89
C GLY A 156 -1.86 1.23 15.92
N ALA A 157 -1.39 1.60 17.11
CA ALA A 157 0.02 1.90 17.37
C ALA A 157 0.91 0.66 17.21
N ASP A 158 0.42 -0.52 17.64
CA ASP A 158 1.14 -1.80 17.51
C ASP A 158 1.38 -2.16 16.05
N ALA A 159 0.37 -2.01 15.18
CA ALA A 159 0.50 -2.21 13.75
C ALA A 159 1.54 -1.26 13.12
N LEU A 160 1.54 0.01 13.53
CA LEU A 160 2.52 0.99 13.09
C LEU A 160 3.94 0.61 13.53
N ALA A 161 4.12 0.27 14.80
CA ALA A 161 5.42 -0.13 15.35
C ALA A 161 5.96 -1.39 14.70
N TRP A 162 5.10 -2.41 14.50
CA TRP A 162 5.45 -3.66 13.84
C TRP A 162 5.84 -3.47 12.37
N ALA A 163 5.12 -2.61 11.64
CA ALA A 163 5.43 -2.33 10.24
C ALA A 163 6.70 -1.48 10.07
N ASN A 164 6.94 -0.50 10.95
CA ASN A 164 8.06 0.44 10.85
C ASN A 164 9.33 -0.03 11.56
N GLY A 165 9.26 -1.07 12.39
CA GLY A 165 10.41 -1.63 13.11
C GLY A 165 11.48 -2.19 12.15
N PRO A 166 12.71 -2.49 12.64
CA PRO A 166 13.81 -2.93 11.79
C PRO A 166 13.50 -4.16 10.94
N GLY A 167 12.79 -5.16 11.50
CA GLY A 167 12.30 -6.32 10.76
C GLY A 167 11.23 -5.95 9.73
N GLY A 168 10.29 -5.09 10.13
CA GLY A 168 9.22 -4.60 9.27
C GLY A 168 9.73 -3.84 8.04
N ARG A 169 10.77 -3.02 8.21
CA ARG A 169 11.41 -2.30 7.10
C ARG A 169 12.10 -3.25 6.11
N ARG A 170 12.84 -4.26 6.59
CA ARG A 170 13.47 -5.27 5.72
C ARG A 170 12.44 -6.09 4.95
N GLN A 171 11.35 -6.44 5.59
CA GLN A 171 10.23 -7.18 4.97
C GLN A 171 9.25 -6.28 4.22
N ARG A 172 9.46 -4.95 4.25
CA ARG A 172 8.53 -3.95 3.69
C ARG A 172 7.07 -4.19 4.11
N ARG A 173 6.86 -4.44 5.41
CA ARG A 173 5.52 -4.68 5.96
C ARG A 173 4.55 -3.54 5.72
N ARG A 174 5.04 -2.29 5.57
CA ARG A 174 4.22 -1.15 5.18
C ARG A 174 4.08 -1.03 3.66
N GLY A 175 4.76 -1.88 2.91
CA GLY A 175 4.75 -1.83 1.45
C GLY A 175 5.99 -1.16 0.86
N MET A 176 5.91 -0.89 -0.44
CA MET A 176 6.97 -0.27 -1.23
C MET A 176 6.40 0.74 -2.22
N HIS A 177 7.27 1.50 -2.86
CA HIS A 177 6.93 2.35 -3.98
C HIS A 177 7.42 1.74 -5.28
N VAL A 178 6.67 1.98 -6.35
CA VAL A 178 7.10 1.69 -7.72
C VAL A 178 6.79 2.89 -8.61
N ARG A 179 7.55 3.06 -9.70
CA ARG A 179 7.25 3.98 -10.80
C ARG A 179 6.86 3.20 -12.05
N VAL A 180 5.91 3.70 -12.80
CA VAL A 180 5.45 3.08 -14.03
C VAL A 180 6.46 3.37 -15.14
N LEU A 181 6.92 2.33 -15.84
CA LEU A 181 7.82 2.43 -16.99
C LEU A 181 7.07 2.24 -18.31
N VAL A 182 6.04 1.39 -18.33
CA VAL A 182 5.16 1.14 -19.47
C VAL A 182 3.72 1.21 -18.99
N SER A 183 2.95 2.11 -19.56
CA SER A 183 1.52 2.25 -19.23
C SER A 183 0.74 1.00 -19.65
N GLY A 184 -0.25 0.62 -18.84
CA GLY A 184 -1.08 -0.55 -19.13
C GLY A 184 -2.26 -0.67 -18.17
N LYS A 185 -3.18 -1.55 -18.52
CA LYS A 185 -4.30 -1.92 -17.67
C LYS A 185 -3.87 -2.93 -16.61
N VAL A 186 -4.45 -2.80 -15.44
CA VAL A 186 -4.31 -3.75 -14.34
C VAL A 186 -5.71 -4.11 -13.82
N ARG A 187 -5.95 -5.40 -13.60
CA ARG A 187 -7.22 -5.93 -13.09
C ARG A 187 -6.99 -6.68 -11.80
N ARG A 188 -8.00 -6.74 -10.98
CA ARG A 188 -8.00 -7.66 -9.85
C ARG A 188 -7.90 -9.10 -10.38
N GLY A 189 -6.96 -9.87 -9.86
CA GLY A 189 -6.63 -11.22 -10.31
C GLY A 189 -5.50 -11.30 -11.33
N ASP A 190 -5.03 -10.17 -11.86
CA ASP A 190 -3.88 -10.16 -12.76
C ASP A 190 -2.61 -10.64 -12.04
N ALA A 191 -1.72 -11.26 -12.81
CA ALA A 191 -0.41 -11.64 -12.32
C ALA A 191 0.47 -10.40 -12.08
N ILE A 192 1.30 -10.49 -11.04
CA ILE A 192 2.44 -9.58 -10.80
C ILE A 192 3.70 -10.43 -10.74
N ARG A 193 4.68 -10.19 -11.63
CA ARG A 193 5.87 -11.01 -11.80
C ARG A 193 7.10 -10.19 -12.15
N LYS A 194 8.27 -10.71 -11.79
CA LYS A 194 9.54 -10.12 -12.18
C LYS A 194 9.75 -10.25 -13.71
N VAL A 195 10.30 -9.21 -14.31
CA VAL A 195 10.70 -9.20 -15.71
C VAL A 195 12.12 -8.67 -15.85
N ALA A 196 12.79 -9.04 -16.95
CA ALA A 196 14.16 -8.64 -17.24
C ALA A 196 14.29 -7.14 -17.52
#